data_b7699772371dc53c1cf24e89602bcc0b
#
_entry.id   b7699772371dc53c1cf24e89602bcc0b
#
_cell.length_a   1.000
_cell.length_b   1.000
_cell.length_c   1.000
_cell.angle_alpha   90.00
_cell.angle_beta   90.00
_cell.angle_gamma   90.00
#
_symmetry.space_group_name_H-M   'P 1'
#
loop_
_entity.id
_entity.type
_entity.pdbx_description
1 polymer ?
#
loop_
_entity_poly.entity_id
_entity_poly.type
_entity_poly.pdbx_seq_one_letter_code
_entity_poly.pdbx_strand_id
1 'polypeptide(L)'
;PTDRFCVLPPAEYYKLAESATRTVDTDFNPQGNGSFASGKVQQVAGIPIMMSNNVPQSNRSAASGENNAYNGDDSKTIGLVFHKSAVGTVKLMDMTTEISGSDYGIMYQGTLMVAKYALGHGILRPECAATIKLAAS
;
A
#
# COMPACT_ATOMS: atom_id res chain seq x y z
N PRO A 1 -2.97 4.69 -20.84
CA PRO A 1 -3.61 4.95 -19.56
C PRO A 1 -2.58 5.35 -18.52
N THR A 2 -2.73 6.56 -18.02
CA THR A 2 -2.00 7.14 -16.91
C THR A 2 -2.59 6.63 -15.58
N ASP A 3 -1.96 6.92 -14.46
CA ASP A 3 -2.47 6.60 -13.12
C ASP A 3 -2.54 5.10 -12.74
N ARG A 4 -1.63 4.30 -13.31
CA ARG A 4 -1.36 2.93 -12.86
C ARG A 4 -0.17 2.91 -11.92
N PHE A 5 -0.23 2.05 -10.92
CA PHE A 5 0.81 1.88 -9.92
C PHE A 5 1.09 0.40 -9.72
N CYS A 6 2.35 0.08 -9.49
CA CYS A 6 2.77 -1.25 -9.09
C CYS A 6 3.35 -1.16 -7.66
N VAL A 7 2.88 -2.03 -6.78
CA VAL A 7 3.38 -2.11 -5.41
C VAL A 7 4.00 -3.47 -5.19
N LEU A 8 5.25 -3.47 -4.75
CA LEU A 8 6.04 -4.67 -4.48
C LEU A 8 6.51 -4.69 -3.02
N PRO A 9 6.62 -5.87 -2.41
CA PRO A 9 7.32 -6.00 -1.15
C PRO A 9 8.83 -5.76 -1.34
N PRO A 10 9.56 -5.37 -0.28
CA PRO A 10 10.99 -5.03 -0.39
C PRO A 10 11.84 -6.13 -1.00
N ALA A 11 11.60 -7.38 -0.63
CA ALA A 11 12.37 -8.52 -1.15
C ALA A 11 12.27 -8.63 -2.68
N GLU A 12 11.08 -8.50 -3.24
CA GLU A 12 10.87 -8.59 -4.69
C GLU A 12 11.32 -7.31 -5.42
N TYR A 13 11.20 -6.17 -4.75
CA TYR A 13 11.69 -4.90 -5.29
C TYR A 13 13.22 -4.92 -5.49
N TYR A 14 13.97 -5.43 -4.49
CA TYR A 14 15.42 -5.53 -4.59
C TYR A 14 15.88 -6.62 -5.57
N LYS A 15 15.15 -7.73 -5.68
CA LYS A 15 15.41 -8.72 -6.76
C LYS A 15 15.25 -8.11 -8.14
N LEU A 16 14.25 -7.22 -8.30
CA LEU A 16 14.06 -6.51 -9.56
C LEU A 16 15.22 -5.55 -9.85
N ALA A 17 15.76 -4.90 -8.84
CA ALA A 17 16.94 -4.04 -8.97
C ALA A 17 18.21 -4.84 -9.23
N GLU A 18 18.38 -6.02 -8.63
CA GLU A 18 19.52 -6.91 -8.79
C GLU A 18 19.54 -7.62 -10.16
N SER A 19 18.39 -8.13 -10.57
CA SER A 19 18.22 -8.86 -11.85
C SER A 19 18.42 -7.98 -13.09
N ALA A 20 18.61 -6.70 -12.91
CA ALA A 20 18.34 -5.72 -13.90
C ALA A 20 19.57 -5.16 -14.59
N THR A 21 20.27 -5.96 -15.34
CA THR A 21 21.17 -5.46 -16.40
C THR A 21 20.42 -4.58 -17.42
N ARG A 22 19.10 -4.52 -17.36
CA ARG A 22 18.23 -3.75 -18.27
C ARG A 22 17.10 -2.96 -17.61
N THR A 23 16.88 -3.12 -16.31
CA THR A 23 15.77 -2.47 -15.60
C THR A 23 16.22 -1.19 -14.89
N VAL A 24 17.50 -1.15 -14.50
CA VAL A 24 18.14 0.02 -13.90
C VAL A 24 19.20 0.53 -14.87
N ASP A 25 19.19 1.81 -15.16
CA ASP A 25 20.23 2.45 -15.94
C ASP A 25 21.56 2.38 -15.18
N THR A 26 22.55 1.73 -15.77
CA THR A 26 23.91 1.72 -15.25
C THR A 26 24.68 2.98 -15.63
N ASP A 27 24.19 3.73 -16.59
CA ASP A 27 24.75 5.00 -17.01
C ASP A 27 24.27 6.15 -16.10
N PHE A 28 25.16 7.12 -15.92
CA PHE A 28 24.90 8.34 -15.14
C PHE A 28 23.96 9.28 -15.90
N ASN A 29 22.75 8.77 -16.23
CA ASN A 29 21.72 9.54 -16.89
C ASN A 29 20.69 10.02 -15.86
N PRO A 30 20.62 11.32 -15.55
CA PRO A 30 19.67 11.85 -14.57
C PRO A 30 18.21 11.70 -15.00
N GLN A 31 17.95 11.36 -16.26
CA GLN A 31 16.62 11.08 -16.80
C GLN A 31 16.30 9.58 -16.97
N GLY A 32 17.24 8.71 -16.57
CA GLY A 32 17.11 7.26 -16.67
C GLY A 32 16.16 6.65 -15.62
N ASN A 33 15.93 5.35 -15.75
CA ASN A 33 14.99 4.58 -14.91
C ASN A 33 15.56 4.22 -13.53
N GLY A 34 16.23 5.15 -12.88
CA GLY A 34 16.87 4.96 -11.59
C GLY A 34 18.39 4.83 -11.72
N SER A 35 19.05 4.57 -10.62
CA SER A 35 20.49 4.41 -10.55
C SER A 35 20.82 3.18 -9.69
N PHE A 36 21.76 2.38 -10.14
CA PHE A 36 22.28 1.26 -9.35
C PHE A 36 22.83 1.72 -8.00
N ALA A 37 23.48 2.87 -7.97
CA ALA A 37 24.03 3.45 -6.74
C ALA A 37 22.94 3.86 -5.73
N SER A 38 21.77 4.25 -6.21
CA SER A 38 20.63 4.62 -5.34
C SER A 38 19.73 3.43 -5.00
N GLY A 39 19.87 2.29 -5.67
CA GLY A 39 19.02 1.12 -5.50
C GLY A 39 17.55 1.37 -5.82
N LYS A 40 17.25 2.38 -6.63
CA LYS A 40 15.86 2.77 -6.94
C LYS A 40 15.50 2.37 -8.37
N VAL A 41 14.38 1.67 -8.51
CA VAL A 41 13.68 1.45 -9.78
C VAL A 41 12.48 2.39 -9.80
N GLN A 42 12.45 3.33 -10.74
CA GLN A 42 11.37 4.32 -10.78
C GLN A 42 10.14 3.78 -11.50
N GLN A 43 10.32 3.13 -12.64
CA GLN A 43 9.20 2.60 -13.43
C GLN A 43 9.64 1.42 -14.29
N VAL A 44 8.70 0.52 -14.58
CA VAL A 44 8.85 -0.57 -15.53
C VAL A 44 7.66 -0.53 -16.49
N ALA A 45 7.92 -0.59 -17.80
CA ALA A 45 6.89 -0.48 -18.84
C ALA A 45 5.95 0.74 -18.67
N GLY A 46 6.48 1.87 -18.20
CA GLY A 46 5.71 3.08 -17.98
C GLY A 46 4.81 3.05 -16.73
N ILE A 47 4.96 2.04 -15.86
CA ILE A 47 4.23 1.94 -14.60
C ILE A 47 5.20 2.25 -13.46
N PRO A 48 4.95 3.27 -12.64
CA PRO A 48 5.78 3.56 -11.48
C PRO A 48 5.68 2.43 -10.45
N ILE A 49 6.83 2.08 -9.85
CA ILE A 49 6.95 1.03 -8.86
C ILE A 49 7.15 1.66 -7.48
N MET A 50 6.37 1.19 -6.53
CA MET A 50 6.43 1.60 -5.13
C MET A 50 6.78 0.39 -4.26
N MET A 51 7.63 0.60 -3.26
CA MET A 51 7.97 -0.42 -2.28
C MET A 51 7.07 -0.28 -1.05
N SER A 52 6.45 -1.37 -0.62
CA SER A 52 5.60 -1.38 0.59
C SER A 52 5.61 -2.75 1.27
N ASN A 53 5.69 -2.73 2.60
CA ASN A 53 5.53 -3.93 3.43
C ASN A 53 4.06 -4.37 3.60
N ASN A 54 3.11 -3.55 3.13
CA ASN A 54 1.68 -3.83 3.30
C ASN A 54 1.08 -4.74 2.23
N VAL A 55 1.91 -5.27 1.32
CA VAL A 55 1.46 -6.27 0.35
C VAL A 55 1.15 -7.56 1.10
N PRO A 56 -0.08 -8.10 1.02
CA PRO A 56 -0.43 -9.33 1.71
C PRO A 56 0.36 -10.51 1.14
N GLN A 57 1.00 -11.27 2.02
CA GLN A 57 1.83 -12.43 1.66
C GLN A 57 1.51 -13.64 2.54
N SER A 58 0.38 -13.64 3.21
CA SER A 58 -0.05 -14.72 4.08
C SER A 58 -1.38 -15.32 3.65
N ASN A 59 -1.59 -16.57 3.99
CA ASN A 59 -2.92 -17.18 3.85
C ASN A 59 -3.81 -16.66 4.98
N ARG A 60 -4.87 -15.95 4.60
CA ARG A 60 -5.90 -15.45 5.50
C ARG A 60 -7.06 -16.43 5.48
N SER A 61 -6.93 -17.51 6.29
CA SER A 61 -7.99 -18.47 6.48
C SER A 61 -9.08 -17.92 7.42
N ALA A 62 -10.30 -18.42 7.24
CA ALA A 62 -11.41 -18.07 8.10
C ALA A 62 -11.13 -18.45 9.55
N ALA A 63 -11.15 -17.48 10.46
CA ALA A 63 -11.20 -17.72 11.88
C ALA A 63 -12.66 -17.70 12.35
N SER A 64 -12.97 -18.51 13.37
CA SER A 64 -14.31 -18.56 13.93
C SER A 64 -14.66 -17.21 14.58
N GLY A 65 -15.74 -16.58 14.15
CA GLY A 65 -16.20 -15.31 14.68
C GLY A 65 -15.69 -14.06 13.93
N GLU A 66 -14.84 -14.23 12.91
CA GLU A 66 -14.36 -13.13 12.08
C GLU A 66 -15.17 -12.94 10.80
N ASN A 67 -15.06 -11.75 10.20
CA ASN A 67 -15.65 -11.48 8.90
C ASN A 67 -14.87 -12.19 7.79
N ASN A 68 -15.45 -13.25 7.23
CA ASN A 68 -14.83 -14.09 6.22
C ASN A 68 -14.87 -13.50 4.80
N ALA A 69 -15.43 -12.31 4.61
CA ALA A 69 -15.53 -11.66 3.30
C ALA A 69 -14.17 -11.30 2.67
N TYR A 70 -13.14 -11.20 3.48
CA TYR A 70 -11.78 -10.82 3.05
C TYR A 70 -10.76 -11.97 3.13
N ASN A 71 -11.26 -13.20 3.27
CA ASN A 71 -10.39 -14.37 3.29
C ASN A 71 -9.83 -14.66 1.90
N GLY A 72 -8.60 -15.09 1.85
CA GLY A 72 -7.92 -15.44 0.62
C GLY A 72 -6.51 -15.94 0.86
N ASP A 73 -6.03 -16.78 -0.03
CA ASP A 73 -4.64 -17.22 0.00
C ASP A 73 -3.77 -16.27 -0.82
N ASP A 74 -3.02 -15.44 -0.12
CA ASP A 74 -2.06 -14.51 -0.67
C ASP A 74 -0.60 -14.94 -0.46
N SER A 75 -0.37 -16.20 -0.01
CA SER A 75 0.98 -16.70 0.31
C SER A 75 1.94 -16.67 -0.87
N LYS A 76 1.43 -16.74 -2.09
CA LYS A 76 2.22 -16.68 -3.33
C LYS A 76 2.19 -15.30 -4.02
N THR A 77 1.71 -14.26 -3.34
CA THR A 77 1.61 -12.92 -3.91
C THR A 77 2.99 -12.26 -3.95
N ILE A 78 3.41 -11.87 -5.16
CA ILE A 78 4.65 -11.12 -5.41
C ILE A 78 4.37 -9.62 -5.39
N GLY A 79 3.23 -9.19 -5.92
CA GLY A 79 2.92 -7.77 -6.03
C GLY A 79 1.52 -7.49 -6.52
N LEU A 80 1.19 -6.21 -6.51
CA LEU A 80 -0.11 -5.68 -6.91
C LEU A 80 0.09 -4.62 -7.98
N VAL A 81 -0.70 -4.69 -9.06
CA VAL A 81 -0.79 -3.63 -10.07
C VAL A 81 -2.22 -3.13 -10.10
N PHE A 82 -2.40 -1.84 -9.96
CA PHE A 82 -3.73 -1.27 -9.95
C PHE A 82 -3.77 0.14 -10.52
N HIS A 83 -4.94 0.52 -10.98
CA HIS A 83 -5.26 1.89 -11.35
C HIS A 83 -5.96 2.59 -10.17
N LYS A 84 -5.80 3.90 -10.05
CA LYS A 84 -6.42 4.68 -8.94
C LYS A 84 -7.94 4.49 -8.81
N SER A 85 -8.64 4.12 -9.88
CA SER A 85 -10.08 3.85 -9.85
C SER A 85 -10.45 2.50 -9.22
N ALA A 86 -9.47 1.65 -8.87
CA ALA A 86 -9.76 0.34 -8.28
C ALA A 86 -10.37 0.46 -6.88
N VAL A 87 -9.93 1.46 -6.11
CA VAL A 87 -10.36 1.67 -4.72
C VAL A 87 -10.95 3.07 -4.56
N GLY A 88 -12.09 3.13 -3.91
CA GLY A 88 -12.71 4.37 -3.47
C GLY A 88 -12.52 4.60 -1.98
N THR A 89 -12.29 5.84 -1.62
CA THR A 89 -12.21 6.27 -0.23
C THR A 89 -13.31 7.29 0.02
N VAL A 90 -14.14 7.01 0.99
CA VAL A 90 -15.17 7.94 1.50
C VAL A 90 -14.72 8.44 2.86
N LYS A 91 -14.77 9.74 3.04
CA LYS A 91 -14.44 10.40 4.28
C LYS A 91 -15.70 11.02 4.84
N LEU A 92 -16.14 10.51 5.99
CA LEU A 92 -17.33 11.01 6.68
C LEU A 92 -16.99 12.23 7.54
N MET A 93 -15.86 12.16 8.26
CA MET A 93 -15.43 13.21 9.16
C MET A 93 -13.94 13.49 8.97
N ASP A 94 -13.59 14.76 8.91
CA ASP A 94 -12.20 15.20 9.02
C ASP A 94 -11.66 14.96 10.42
N MET A 95 -10.33 14.95 10.55
CA MET A 95 -9.70 14.85 11.85
C MET A 95 -10.02 16.12 12.64
N THR A 96 -10.81 15.96 13.70
CA THR A 96 -11.11 17.02 14.66
C THR A 96 -10.52 16.65 16.00
N THR A 97 -9.91 17.61 16.67
CA THR A 97 -9.37 17.45 18.02
C THR A 97 -10.19 18.31 18.98
N GLU A 98 -10.61 17.72 20.07
CA GLU A 98 -11.33 18.38 21.16
C GLU A 98 -10.52 18.23 22.44
N ILE A 99 -10.41 19.33 23.20
CA ILE A 99 -9.68 19.35 24.47
C ILE A 99 -10.75 19.58 25.55
N SER A 100 -10.67 18.81 26.64
CA SER A 100 -11.58 18.93 27.76
C SER A 100 -11.49 20.31 28.40
N GLY A 101 -12.65 20.80 28.87
CA GLY A 101 -12.73 22.03 29.64
C GLY A 101 -12.18 21.90 31.07
N SER A 102 -12.24 23.00 31.81
CA SER A 102 -11.78 23.09 33.19
C SER A 102 -12.42 22.10 34.14
N ASP A 103 -13.67 21.69 33.89
CA ASP A 103 -14.42 20.77 34.75
C ASP A 103 -13.76 19.38 34.86
N TYR A 104 -13.22 18.87 33.75
CA TYR A 104 -12.47 17.63 33.74
C TYR A 104 -11.15 17.77 34.51
N GLY A 105 -10.49 18.91 34.38
CA GLY A 105 -9.23 19.20 35.10
C GLY A 105 -9.42 19.26 36.60
N ILE A 106 -10.56 19.78 37.07
CA ILE A 106 -10.90 19.85 38.50
C ILE A 106 -11.16 18.43 39.07
N MET A 107 -11.91 17.60 38.32
CA MET A 107 -12.28 16.25 38.82
C MET A 107 -11.11 15.25 38.74
N TYR A 108 -10.27 15.32 37.74
CA TYR A 108 -9.23 14.29 37.48
C TYR A 108 -7.78 14.82 37.49
N GLN A 109 -7.58 16.10 37.76
CA GLN A 109 -6.27 16.75 37.73
C GLN A 109 -5.47 16.51 36.44
N GLY A 110 -6.18 16.47 35.31
CA GLY A 110 -5.61 16.18 33.97
C GLY A 110 -6.36 16.85 32.84
N THR A 111 -5.79 16.80 31.65
CA THR A 111 -6.42 17.28 30.42
C THR A 111 -6.69 16.10 29.53
N LEU A 112 -7.95 15.93 29.09
CA LEU A 112 -8.35 14.92 28.11
C LEU A 112 -8.31 15.54 26.72
N MET A 113 -7.60 14.90 25.81
CA MET A 113 -7.62 15.22 24.38
C MET A 113 -8.25 14.08 23.61
N VAL A 114 -9.27 14.37 22.82
CA VAL A 114 -9.96 13.40 21.98
C VAL A 114 -9.78 13.79 20.52
N ALA A 115 -9.24 12.87 19.72
CA ALA A 115 -9.17 13.02 18.27
C ALA A 115 -10.19 12.08 17.62
N LYS A 116 -10.98 12.60 16.70
CA LYS A 116 -12.02 11.86 15.97
C LYS A 116 -11.73 11.90 14.49
N TYR A 117 -11.84 10.76 13.84
CA TYR A 117 -11.65 10.61 12.40
C TYR A 117 -12.49 9.44 11.89
N ALA A 118 -13.22 9.62 10.81
CA ALA A 118 -14.03 8.55 10.23
C ALA A 118 -13.87 8.51 8.72
N LEU A 119 -13.38 7.39 8.23
CA LEU A 119 -13.26 7.09 6.80
C LEU A 119 -13.59 5.64 6.51
N GLY A 120 -13.93 5.36 5.26
CA GLY A 120 -14.13 4.01 4.76
C GLY A 120 -13.47 3.83 3.40
N HIS A 121 -13.00 2.63 3.14
CA HIS A 121 -12.46 2.23 1.84
C HIS A 121 -13.32 1.12 1.25
N GLY A 122 -13.51 1.15 -0.05
CA GLY A 122 -14.25 0.12 -0.76
C GLY A 122 -13.71 -0.12 -2.15
N ILE A 123 -14.01 -1.30 -2.69
CA ILE A 123 -13.67 -1.64 -4.06
C ILE A 123 -14.66 -0.94 -4.99
N LEU A 124 -14.15 -0.15 -5.93
CA LEU A 124 -14.97 0.52 -6.96
C LEU A 124 -15.00 -0.31 -8.23
N ARG A 125 -13.82 -0.67 -8.76
CA ARG A 125 -13.67 -1.40 -10.02
C ARG A 125 -12.64 -2.50 -9.86
N PRO A 126 -13.07 -3.75 -9.58
CA PRO A 126 -12.15 -4.87 -9.41
C PRO A 126 -11.33 -5.17 -10.67
N GLU A 127 -11.87 -4.89 -11.86
CA GLU A 127 -11.18 -5.05 -13.14
C GLU A 127 -9.97 -4.13 -13.33
N CYS A 128 -9.86 -3.09 -12.50
CA CYS A 128 -8.73 -2.15 -12.52
C CYS A 128 -7.57 -2.57 -11.61
N ALA A 129 -7.64 -3.74 -11.00
CA ALA A 129 -6.59 -4.27 -10.14
C ALA A 129 -6.21 -5.69 -10.57
N ALA A 130 -4.93 -6.00 -10.52
CA ALA A 130 -4.38 -7.32 -10.79
C ALA A 130 -3.33 -7.69 -9.74
N THR A 131 -3.34 -8.96 -9.34
CA THR A 131 -2.35 -9.52 -8.43
C THR A 131 -1.33 -10.32 -9.22
N ILE A 132 -0.05 -10.09 -8.98
CA ILE A 132 1.04 -10.89 -9.51
C ILE A 132 1.31 -12.01 -8.52
N LYS A 133 1.14 -13.25 -8.92
CA LYS A 133 1.38 -14.44 -8.09
C LYS A 133 2.43 -15.35 -8.72
N LEU A 134 3.21 -16.06 -7.89
CA LEU A 134 4.04 -17.16 -8.35
C LEU A 134 3.16 -18.27 -8.92
N ALA A 135 3.59 -18.87 -10.02
CA ALA A 135 2.91 -20.04 -10.56
C ALA A 135 2.84 -21.16 -9.49
N ALA A 136 1.74 -21.90 -9.48
CA ALA A 136 1.68 -23.14 -8.71
C ALA A 136 2.68 -24.12 -9.33
N SER A 137 3.67 -24.53 -8.55
CA SER A 137 4.55 -25.66 -8.89
C SER A 137 3.80 -26.95 -8.73
#